data_4e707fbe04bd1eebf8a1ddf7e552b159
#
_entry.id   4e707fbe04bd1eebf8a1ddf7e552b159
#
_cell.length_a   1.000
_cell.length_b   1.000
_cell.length_c   1.000
_cell.angle_alpha   90.00
_cell.angle_beta   90.00
_cell.angle_gamma   90.00
#
_symmetry.space_group_name_H-M   'P 1'
#
loop_
_entity.id
_entity.type
_entity.pdbx_description
1 polymer ?
#
loop_
_entity_poly.entity_id
_entity_poly.type
_entity_poly.pdbx_seq_one_letter_code
_entity_poly.pdbx_strand_id
1 'polypeptide(L)'
;MKSLLYVGMDVHKDTITVACASEGEEIRVVGTIGNTAAALDAMVRKLVSGGKRPLFVYEAGPGGYVICRRLRDMGFACMVAAPSLIPRKSGERIKTDRRDAVMLTRLYRAGELTGVSVPDADDEAIRDLYRARNDAKKMCKTAKQQLLGFLLRMGAVYSAGKTYWAKAHYKWLDELDLPHPAQQLTLQEYLDAIRQNESRVARLEGMLQSSAQTWKRLEEVKRLQSLRGVSFITAVGLLAELGDLRRFKNARQLRPWRGTRNTRWGCFVASLTLL
;
A
#
# COMPACT_ATOMS: atom_id res chain seq x y z
N MET A 1 8.87 17.50 34.75
CA MET A 1 8.57 16.79 33.47
C MET A 1 9.46 17.37 32.39
N LYS A 2 10.08 16.53 31.50
CA LYS A 2 10.85 17.06 30.35
C LYS A 2 9.90 17.76 29.39
N SER A 3 10.25 18.95 28.89
CA SER A 3 9.45 19.67 27.90
C SER A 3 9.39 18.87 26.57
N LEU A 4 8.25 18.91 25.89
CA LEU A 4 8.03 18.22 24.63
C LEU A 4 8.71 18.99 23.49
N LEU A 5 9.29 18.24 22.53
CA LEU A 5 9.84 18.77 21.29
C LEU A 5 9.13 18.10 20.11
N TYR A 6 8.28 18.82 19.41
CA TYR A 6 7.61 18.34 18.20
C TYR A 6 8.59 18.39 17.03
N VAL A 7 8.73 17.27 16.33
CA VAL A 7 9.71 17.09 15.25
C VAL A 7 9.00 16.57 13.99
N GLY A 8 8.86 17.43 13.00
CA GLY A 8 8.35 17.09 11.69
C GLY A 8 9.50 16.71 10.75
N MET A 9 9.29 15.62 10.04
CA MET A 9 10.25 15.10 9.07
C MET A 9 9.59 14.98 7.71
N ASP A 10 10.18 15.61 6.69
CA ASP A 10 9.85 15.36 5.30
C ASP A 10 10.82 14.32 4.75
N VAL A 11 10.28 13.12 4.46
CA VAL A 11 11.06 11.92 4.18
C VAL A 11 11.03 11.62 2.69
N HIS A 12 12.20 11.71 2.05
CA HIS A 12 12.45 11.31 0.68
C HIS A 12 13.32 10.04 0.63
N LYS A 13 13.52 9.51 -0.58
CA LYS A 13 14.30 8.29 -0.81
C LYS A 13 15.72 8.42 -0.20
N ASP A 14 16.39 9.54 -0.45
CA ASP A 14 17.81 9.72 -0.11
C ASP A 14 18.03 10.70 1.05
N THR A 15 17.02 11.49 1.40
CA THR A 15 17.15 12.59 2.38
C THR A 15 15.94 12.69 3.29
N ILE A 16 16.19 13.26 4.48
CA ILE A 16 15.15 13.62 5.46
C ILE A 16 15.39 15.08 5.86
N THR A 17 14.44 15.95 5.59
CA THR A 17 14.45 17.32 6.07
C THR A 17 13.71 17.41 7.40
N VAL A 18 14.34 18.01 8.40
CA VAL A 18 13.88 18.01 9.79
C VAL A 18 13.61 19.42 10.27
N ALA A 19 12.44 19.65 10.84
CA ALA A 19 12.09 20.86 11.57
C ALA A 19 11.59 20.51 12.98
N CYS A 20 11.78 21.40 13.94
CA CYS A 20 11.30 21.16 15.31
C CYS A 20 10.87 22.46 16.01
N ALA A 21 10.01 22.30 17.01
CA ALA A 21 9.63 23.37 17.94
C ALA A 21 9.13 22.78 19.26
N SER A 22 9.33 23.49 20.35
CA SER A 22 8.61 23.25 21.61
C SER A 22 7.30 24.06 21.63
N GLU A 23 6.53 23.85 22.68
CA GLU A 23 5.32 24.64 22.90
C GLU A 23 5.65 26.12 23.07
N GLY A 24 4.95 26.99 22.35
CA GLY A 24 5.20 28.45 22.37
C GLY A 24 6.47 28.93 21.63
N GLU A 25 7.34 28.04 21.15
CA GLU A 25 8.54 28.42 20.42
C GLU A 25 8.28 28.54 18.89
N GLU A 26 9.07 29.36 18.20
CA GLU A 26 9.10 29.35 16.74
C GLU A 26 9.62 28.03 16.18
N ILE A 27 9.06 27.62 15.04
CA ILE A 27 9.52 26.41 14.37
C ILE A 27 10.84 26.69 13.66
N ARG A 28 11.86 25.93 14.00
CA ARG A 28 13.18 26.02 13.37
C ARG A 28 13.46 24.80 12.50
N VAL A 29 14.06 25.04 11.35
CA VAL A 29 14.61 23.98 10.51
C VAL A 29 15.94 23.53 11.11
N VAL A 30 16.04 22.24 11.45
CA VAL A 30 17.27 21.63 12.00
C VAL A 30 18.29 21.39 10.90
N GLY A 31 17.82 21.02 9.71
CA GLY A 31 18.60 20.71 8.52
C GLY A 31 18.07 19.52 7.74
N THR A 32 18.84 19.14 6.73
CA THR A 32 18.58 17.92 5.93
C THR A 32 19.68 16.91 6.23
N ILE A 33 19.30 15.66 6.47
CA ILE A 33 20.20 14.53 6.72
C ILE A 33 20.01 13.47 5.65
N GLY A 34 20.97 12.57 5.47
CA GLY A 34 20.78 11.38 4.64
C GLY A 34 19.73 10.43 5.25
N ASN A 35 18.96 9.78 4.41
CA ASN A 35 17.97 8.78 4.85
C ASN A 35 18.68 7.45 5.17
N THR A 36 19.51 7.47 6.19
CA THR A 36 20.23 6.32 6.72
C THR A 36 20.00 6.16 8.21
N ALA A 37 20.10 4.93 8.71
CA ALA A 37 19.96 4.64 10.13
C ALA A 37 20.94 5.46 10.99
N ALA A 38 22.21 5.54 10.57
CA ALA A 38 23.25 6.27 11.31
C ALA A 38 22.98 7.78 11.38
N ALA A 39 22.52 8.39 10.27
CA ALA A 39 22.18 9.80 10.22
C ALA A 39 20.95 10.13 11.09
N LEU A 40 19.94 9.26 11.06
CA LEU A 40 18.75 9.36 11.90
C LEU A 40 19.12 9.29 13.39
N ASP A 41 19.95 8.33 13.78
CA ASP A 41 20.40 8.18 15.17
C ASP A 41 21.21 9.37 15.67
N ALA A 42 22.10 9.90 14.81
CA ALA A 42 22.90 11.10 15.13
C ALA A 42 21.98 12.32 15.32
N MET A 43 20.99 12.49 14.47
CA MET A 43 19.99 13.55 14.59
C MET A 43 19.18 13.41 15.88
N VAL A 44 18.72 12.21 16.22
CA VAL A 44 17.98 11.95 17.46
C VAL A 44 18.84 12.29 18.67
N ARG A 45 20.10 11.83 18.73
CA ARG A 45 21.04 12.17 19.84
C ARG A 45 21.19 13.68 20.00
N LYS A 46 21.34 14.43 18.89
CA LYS A 46 21.43 15.88 18.91
C LYS A 46 20.17 16.55 19.45
N LEU A 47 18.97 16.04 19.11
CA LEU A 47 17.72 16.60 19.63
C LEU A 47 17.50 16.32 21.12
N VAL A 48 17.94 15.15 21.60
CA VAL A 48 17.82 14.72 23.00
C VAL A 48 18.83 15.45 23.92
N SER A 49 20.01 15.82 23.42
CA SER A 49 21.04 16.51 24.19
C SER A 49 20.56 17.84 24.80
N GLY A 50 19.53 18.46 24.23
CA GLY A 50 18.85 19.63 24.79
C GLY A 50 17.91 19.35 25.98
N GLY A 51 17.86 18.12 26.51
CA GLY A 51 17.06 17.76 27.67
C GLY A 51 15.54 17.65 27.39
N LYS A 52 15.11 17.88 26.17
CA LYS A 52 13.70 17.80 25.73
C LYS A 52 13.33 16.35 25.34
N ARG A 53 12.04 16.03 25.31
CA ARG A 53 11.51 14.74 24.83
C ARG A 53 10.94 14.90 23.42
N PRO A 54 11.62 14.39 22.37
CA PRO A 54 11.15 14.52 21.01
C PRO A 54 9.92 13.61 20.75
N LEU A 55 8.97 14.17 19.99
CA LEU A 55 7.81 13.49 19.41
C LEU A 55 7.92 13.66 17.90
N PHE A 56 8.07 12.55 17.18
CA PHE A 56 8.32 12.56 15.75
C PHE A 56 7.04 12.39 14.92
N VAL A 57 7.00 13.05 13.76
CA VAL A 57 5.96 12.84 12.75
C VAL A 57 6.54 12.92 11.36
N TYR A 58 6.05 12.08 10.46
CA TYR A 58 6.28 12.19 9.02
C TYR A 58 5.06 11.72 8.23
N GLU A 59 4.97 12.13 6.96
CA GLU A 59 3.87 11.73 6.07
C GLU A 59 4.08 10.30 5.57
N ALA A 60 3.00 9.47 5.55
CA ALA A 60 3.05 8.14 4.98
C ALA A 60 3.39 8.20 3.48
N GLY A 61 4.43 7.51 3.07
CA GLY A 61 4.96 7.53 1.72
C GLY A 61 5.60 6.19 1.32
N PRO A 62 6.26 6.15 0.15
CA PRO A 62 6.89 4.93 -0.36
C PRO A 62 8.02 4.39 0.51
N GLY A 63 8.60 5.21 1.39
CA GLY A 63 9.64 4.78 2.36
C GLY A 63 9.12 3.88 3.49
N GLY A 64 7.81 3.61 3.55
CA GLY A 64 7.20 2.70 4.51
C GLY A 64 7.33 3.16 5.96
N TYR A 65 7.56 2.19 6.86
CA TYR A 65 7.49 2.40 8.31
C TYR A 65 8.82 2.18 9.05
N VAL A 66 9.91 1.97 8.32
CA VAL A 66 11.23 1.66 8.90
C VAL A 66 11.69 2.74 9.89
N ILE A 67 11.54 4.02 9.51
CA ILE A 67 11.88 5.15 10.38
C ILE A 67 11.03 5.14 11.66
N CYS A 68 9.73 4.94 11.51
CA CYS A 68 8.81 4.91 12.65
C CYS A 68 9.15 3.77 13.62
N ARG A 69 9.44 2.57 13.12
CA ARG A 69 9.85 1.43 13.96
C ARG A 69 11.15 1.72 14.68
N ARG A 70 12.16 2.18 13.94
CA ARG A 70 13.46 2.52 14.54
C ARG A 70 13.33 3.55 15.66
N LEU A 71 12.57 4.61 15.46
CA LEU A 71 12.34 5.62 16.50
C LEU A 71 11.60 5.04 17.71
N ARG A 72 10.63 4.14 17.49
CA ARG A 72 9.92 3.45 18.57
C ARG A 72 10.82 2.49 19.33
N ASP A 73 11.69 1.77 18.64
CA ASP A 73 12.68 0.87 19.25
C ASP A 73 13.69 1.65 20.12
N MET A 74 13.97 2.91 19.75
CA MET A 74 14.77 3.84 20.56
C MET A 74 13.97 4.47 21.73
N GLY A 75 12.67 4.12 21.90
CA GLY A 75 11.81 4.63 22.97
C GLY A 75 11.11 5.95 22.67
N PHE A 76 11.11 6.43 21.42
CA PHE A 76 10.45 7.67 21.04
C PHE A 76 9.10 7.46 20.38
N ALA A 77 8.14 8.34 20.69
CA ALA A 77 6.87 8.36 20.00
C ALA A 77 7.06 8.86 18.56
N CYS A 78 6.52 8.10 17.61
CA CYS A 78 6.50 8.46 16.20
C CYS A 78 5.12 8.24 15.60
N MET A 79 4.55 9.30 15.03
CA MET A 79 3.32 9.27 14.26
C MET A 79 3.65 9.24 12.76
N VAL A 80 2.93 8.42 12.02
CA VAL A 80 2.94 8.47 10.55
C VAL A 80 1.61 9.10 10.12
N ALA A 81 1.66 10.29 9.56
CA ALA A 81 0.46 11.05 9.21
C ALA A 81 -0.17 10.54 7.91
N ALA A 82 -1.50 10.56 7.83
CA ALA A 82 -2.25 10.16 6.64
C ALA A 82 -2.23 11.29 5.58
N PRO A 83 -1.63 11.08 4.38
CA PRO A 83 -1.43 12.13 3.39
C PRO A 83 -2.71 12.84 2.95
N SER A 84 -3.79 12.07 2.77
CA SER A 84 -5.08 12.58 2.34
C SER A 84 -5.85 13.40 3.40
N LEU A 85 -5.39 13.33 4.66
CA LEU A 85 -6.02 14.01 5.81
C LEU A 85 -5.16 15.14 6.36
N ILE A 86 -4.02 15.46 5.74
CA ILE A 86 -3.20 16.61 6.13
C ILE A 86 -3.89 17.88 5.63
N PRO A 87 -4.25 18.82 6.52
CA PRO A 87 -4.83 20.09 6.13
C PRO A 87 -3.87 20.88 5.22
N ARG A 88 -4.34 21.28 4.04
CA ARG A 88 -3.57 22.11 3.10
C ARG A 88 -4.23 23.47 2.96
N LYS A 89 -3.44 24.54 3.03
CA LYS A 89 -3.96 25.88 2.76
C LYS A 89 -4.15 26.09 1.25
N SER A 90 -5.30 26.66 0.88
CA SER A 90 -5.53 27.08 -0.50
C SER A 90 -4.52 28.14 -0.90
N GLY A 91 -3.83 27.97 -2.04
CA GLY A 91 -2.90 28.96 -2.58
C GLY A 91 -1.41 28.70 -2.34
N GLU A 92 -1.01 27.74 -1.51
CA GLU A 92 0.40 27.35 -1.37
C GLU A 92 0.85 26.50 -2.58
N ARG A 93 1.33 27.20 -3.64
CA ARG A 93 1.82 26.55 -4.89
C ARG A 93 3.28 26.11 -4.84
N ILE A 94 4.08 26.67 -3.95
CA ILE A 94 5.53 26.39 -3.89
C ILE A 94 5.75 25.33 -2.82
N LYS A 95 5.96 24.10 -3.27
CA LYS A 95 6.34 22.96 -2.42
C LYS A 95 7.86 22.93 -2.27
N THR A 96 8.34 22.89 -1.02
CA THR A 96 9.75 22.64 -0.69
C THR A 96 9.83 21.78 0.56
N ASP A 97 10.79 20.87 0.61
CA ASP A 97 11.01 19.93 1.73
C ASP A 97 11.06 20.65 3.09
N ARG A 98 11.67 21.84 3.12
CA ARG A 98 11.73 22.67 4.34
C ARG A 98 10.33 23.12 4.80
N ARG A 99 9.48 23.55 3.87
CA ARG A 99 8.12 23.99 4.19
C ARG A 99 7.26 22.80 4.62
N ASP A 100 7.45 21.64 4.00
CA ASP A 100 6.72 20.43 4.34
C ASP A 100 7.10 19.95 5.76
N ALA A 101 8.38 19.94 6.12
CA ALA A 101 8.81 19.61 7.48
C ALA A 101 8.27 20.61 8.53
N VAL A 102 8.30 21.93 8.23
CA VAL A 102 7.76 22.99 9.09
C VAL A 102 6.24 22.84 9.24
N MET A 103 5.53 22.57 8.15
CA MET A 103 4.08 22.36 8.16
C MET A 103 3.70 21.14 9.04
N LEU A 104 4.41 20.01 8.88
CA LEU A 104 4.19 18.81 9.69
C LEU A 104 4.42 19.09 11.18
N THR A 105 5.51 19.81 11.51
CA THR A 105 5.79 20.20 12.90
C THR A 105 4.66 21.05 13.48
N ARG A 106 4.17 22.06 12.74
CA ARG A 106 3.09 22.94 13.17
C ARG A 106 1.79 22.18 13.42
N LEU A 107 1.39 21.37 12.42
CA LEU A 107 0.13 20.61 12.51
C LEU A 107 0.18 19.53 13.59
N TYR A 108 1.37 18.92 13.80
CA TYR A 108 1.55 17.92 14.86
C TYR A 108 1.43 18.55 16.25
N ARG A 109 2.06 19.71 16.45
CA ARG A 109 1.95 20.49 17.69
C ARG A 109 0.53 20.95 17.98
N ALA A 110 -0.23 21.32 16.92
CA ALA A 110 -1.63 21.73 17.03
C ALA A 110 -2.60 20.55 17.25
N GLY A 111 -2.13 19.29 17.14
CA GLY A 111 -3.01 18.13 17.23
C GLY A 111 -3.92 17.91 16.01
N GLU A 112 -3.61 18.54 14.87
CA GLU A 112 -4.44 18.54 13.67
C GLU A 112 -4.13 17.36 12.71
N LEU A 113 -3.15 16.52 13.04
CA LEU A 113 -2.77 15.39 12.21
C LEU A 113 -3.50 14.11 12.61
N THR A 114 -3.94 13.38 11.60
CA THR A 114 -4.49 12.03 11.77
C THR A 114 -3.41 11.00 11.43
N GLY A 115 -3.08 10.15 12.40
CA GLY A 115 -2.10 9.09 12.24
C GLY A 115 -2.68 7.88 11.50
N VAL A 116 -1.83 7.22 10.67
CA VAL A 116 -2.13 5.89 10.14
C VAL A 116 -1.73 4.81 11.13
N SER A 117 -2.43 3.70 11.11
CA SER A 117 -2.03 2.51 11.86
C SER A 117 -0.79 1.90 11.20
N VAL A 118 0.32 1.91 11.91
CA VAL A 118 1.56 1.26 11.46
C VAL A 118 1.43 -0.24 11.71
N PRO A 119 1.48 -1.09 10.67
CA PRO A 119 1.44 -2.54 10.83
C PRO A 119 2.71 -3.02 11.53
N ASP A 120 2.62 -4.14 12.23
CA ASP A 120 3.84 -4.84 12.61
C ASP A 120 4.51 -5.54 11.40
N ALA A 121 5.66 -6.18 11.65
CA ALA A 121 6.45 -6.79 10.59
C ALA A 121 5.69 -7.93 9.88
N ASP A 122 4.92 -8.73 10.61
CA ASP A 122 4.17 -9.85 10.05
C ASP A 122 3.00 -9.37 9.20
N ASP A 123 2.23 -8.39 9.70
CA ASP A 123 1.12 -7.78 8.95
C ASP A 123 1.64 -7.10 7.67
N GLU A 124 2.81 -6.46 7.72
CA GLU A 124 3.45 -5.84 6.55
C GLU A 124 3.92 -6.88 5.54
N ALA A 125 4.57 -7.95 5.99
CA ALA A 125 5.03 -9.03 5.12
C ALA A 125 3.88 -9.70 4.35
N ILE A 126 2.77 -10.01 5.01
CA ILE A 126 1.56 -10.55 4.36
C ILE A 126 0.96 -9.52 3.38
N ARG A 127 0.95 -8.24 3.74
CA ARG A 127 0.50 -7.16 2.85
C ARG A 127 1.35 -7.05 1.59
N ASP A 128 2.66 -7.15 1.70
CA ASP A 128 3.57 -7.06 0.56
C ASP A 128 3.37 -8.25 -0.38
N LEU A 129 3.23 -9.46 0.15
CA LEU A 129 2.93 -10.65 -0.64
C LEU A 129 1.56 -10.54 -1.34
N TYR A 130 0.53 -10.03 -0.65
CA TYR A 130 -0.79 -9.77 -1.24
C TYR A 130 -0.72 -8.72 -2.36
N ARG A 131 0.06 -7.65 -2.18
CA ARG A 131 0.27 -6.61 -3.19
C ARG A 131 1.01 -7.15 -4.41
N ALA A 132 2.07 -7.94 -4.20
CA ALA A 132 2.79 -8.61 -5.28
C ALA A 132 1.86 -9.52 -6.12
N ARG A 133 0.95 -10.26 -5.45
CA ARG A 133 -0.08 -11.06 -6.14
C ARG A 133 -1.04 -10.18 -6.95
N ASN A 134 -1.47 -9.05 -6.41
CA ASN A 134 -2.38 -8.13 -7.12
C ASN A 134 -1.69 -7.49 -8.33
N ASP A 135 -0.41 -7.18 -8.24
CA ASP A 135 0.35 -6.65 -9.37
C ASP A 135 0.53 -7.72 -10.47
N ALA A 136 0.82 -8.96 -10.09
CA ALA A 136 0.83 -10.08 -11.05
C ALA A 136 -0.54 -10.26 -11.75
N LYS A 137 -1.64 -10.12 -11.01
CA LYS A 137 -3.00 -10.16 -11.58
C LYS A 137 -3.27 -9.01 -12.55
N LYS A 138 -2.79 -7.79 -12.26
CA LYS A 138 -2.87 -6.65 -13.18
C LYS A 138 -2.07 -6.92 -14.45
N MET A 139 -0.84 -7.44 -14.33
CA MET A 139 0.00 -7.80 -15.49
C MET A 139 -0.67 -8.87 -16.36
N CYS A 140 -1.22 -9.91 -15.76
CA CYS A 140 -2.00 -10.93 -16.47
C CYS A 140 -3.19 -10.33 -17.23
N LYS A 141 -3.95 -9.42 -16.59
CA LYS A 141 -5.05 -8.70 -17.26
C LYS A 141 -4.55 -7.88 -18.44
N THR A 142 -3.44 -7.16 -18.30
CA THR A 142 -2.85 -6.37 -19.38
C THR A 142 -2.41 -7.26 -20.54
N ALA A 143 -1.73 -8.39 -20.29
CA ALA A 143 -1.34 -9.34 -21.31
C ALA A 143 -2.56 -9.89 -22.09
N LYS A 144 -3.63 -10.23 -21.37
CA LYS A 144 -4.91 -10.66 -21.97
C LYS A 144 -5.53 -9.58 -22.87
N GLN A 145 -5.50 -8.32 -22.44
CA GLN A 145 -6.00 -7.19 -23.24
C GLN A 145 -5.15 -6.94 -24.48
N GLN A 146 -3.83 -7.09 -24.38
CA GLN A 146 -2.90 -6.96 -25.51
C GLN A 146 -3.19 -8.02 -26.58
N LEU A 147 -3.35 -9.28 -26.17
CA LEU A 147 -3.73 -10.35 -27.10
C LEU A 147 -5.07 -10.06 -27.78
N LEU A 148 -6.11 -9.68 -27.03
CA LEU A 148 -7.40 -9.36 -27.62
C LEU A 148 -7.32 -8.19 -28.62
N GLY A 149 -6.53 -7.16 -28.31
CA GLY A 149 -6.26 -6.06 -29.23
C GLY A 149 -5.52 -6.48 -30.48
N PHE A 150 -4.57 -7.42 -30.38
CA PHE A 150 -3.88 -8.02 -31.53
C PHE A 150 -4.86 -8.81 -32.42
N LEU A 151 -5.65 -9.71 -31.83
CA LEU A 151 -6.63 -10.52 -32.54
C LEU A 151 -7.69 -9.66 -33.25
N LEU A 152 -8.15 -8.59 -32.62
CA LEU A 152 -9.10 -7.65 -33.25
C LEU A 152 -8.52 -7.03 -34.52
N ARG A 153 -7.24 -6.63 -34.52
CA ARG A 153 -6.58 -6.12 -35.74
C ARG A 153 -6.42 -7.17 -36.83
N MET A 154 -6.36 -8.44 -36.46
CA MET A 154 -6.28 -9.56 -37.41
C MET A 154 -7.65 -10.02 -37.89
N GLY A 155 -8.75 -9.41 -37.42
CA GLY A 155 -10.11 -9.86 -37.74
C GLY A 155 -10.48 -11.22 -37.14
N ALA A 156 -9.65 -11.75 -36.21
CA ALA A 156 -9.88 -13.03 -35.56
C ALA A 156 -10.85 -12.85 -34.38
N VAL A 157 -12.08 -13.38 -34.52
CA VAL A 157 -13.15 -13.25 -33.52
C VAL A 157 -13.52 -14.62 -32.99
N TYR A 158 -13.46 -14.78 -31.66
CA TYR A 158 -13.94 -15.99 -31.00
C TYR A 158 -15.49 -16.03 -31.00
N SER A 159 -16.07 -16.93 -31.78
CA SER A 159 -17.54 -17.09 -31.93
C SER A 159 -18.09 -18.35 -31.25
N ALA A 160 -17.22 -19.31 -30.86
CA ALA A 160 -17.64 -20.61 -30.32
C ALA A 160 -18.21 -20.58 -28.89
N GLY A 161 -18.23 -19.41 -28.23
CA GLY A 161 -18.79 -19.26 -26.90
C GLY A 161 -18.79 -17.82 -26.38
N LYS A 162 -19.53 -17.58 -25.29
CA LYS A 162 -19.63 -16.24 -24.67
C LYS A 162 -18.52 -15.95 -23.63
N THR A 163 -17.78 -16.98 -23.21
CA THR A 163 -16.83 -16.87 -22.08
C THR A 163 -15.40 -16.93 -22.57
N TYR A 164 -14.72 -15.78 -22.51
CA TYR A 164 -13.28 -15.70 -22.75
C TYR A 164 -12.49 -16.33 -21.59
N TRP A 165 -11.28 -16.84 -21.88
CA TRP A 165 -10.33 -17.40 -20.91
C TRP A 165 -10.80 -18.69 -20.21
N ALA A 166 -11.78 -19.37 -20.82
CA ALA A 166 -12.17 -20.74 -20.48
C ALA A 166 -11.40 -21.73 -21.36
N LYS A 167 -11.43 -23.03 -21.02
CA LYS A 167 -10.74 -24.09 -21.77
C LYS A 167 -11.03 -24.05 -23.29
N ALA A 168 -12.29 -23.82 -23.67
CA ALA A 168 -12.68 -23.72 -25.08
C ALA A 168 -12.03 -22.51 -25.79
N HIS A 169 -11.90 -21.36 -25.12
CA HIS A 169 -11.23 -20.19 -25.69
C HIS A 169 -9.73 -20.44 -25.88
N TYR A 170 -9.05 -21.04 -24.88
CA TYR A 170 -7.64 -21.41 -25.01
C TYR A 170 -7.41 -22.42 -26.14
N LYS A 171 -8.27 -23.44 -26.26
CA LYS A 171 -8.22 -24.39 -27.36
C LYS A 171 -8.33 -23.68 -28.72
N TRP A 172 -9.28 -22.78 -28.86
CA TRP A 172 -9.43 -21.98 -30.09
C TRP A 172 -8.18 -21.12 -30.36
N LEU A 173 -7.59 -20.50 -29.35
CA LEU A 173 -6.36 -19.72 -29.48
C LEU A 173 -5.15 -20.58 -29.91
N ASP A 174 -5.06 -21.81 -29.40
CA ASP A 174 -3.98 -22.75 -29.74
C ASP A 174 -4.15 -23.33 -31.16
N GLU A 175 -5.38 -23.42 -31.67
CA GLU A 175 -5.72 -23.89 -33.01
C GLU A 175 -5.76 -22.75 -34.05
N LEU A 176 -5.61 -21.50 -33.63
CA LEU A 176 -5.69 -20.34 -34.54
C LEU A 176 -4.45 -20.25 -35.41
N ASP A 177 -4.69 -20.32 -36.73
CA ASP A 177 -3.64 -20.12 -37.74
C ASP A 177 -3.76 -18.74 -38.37
N LEU A 178 -2.64 -18.00 -38.39
CA LEU A 178 -2.57 -16.67 -38.94
C LEU A 178 -1.74 -16.68 -40.27
N PRO A 179 -2.15 -15.88 -41.25
CA PRO A 179 -1.59 -15.99 -42.61
C PRO A 179 -0.09 -15.69 -42.71
N HIS A 180 0.45 -14.88 -41.79
CA HIS A 180 1.84 -14.45 -41.83
C HIS A 180 2.65 -15.08 -40.69
N PRO A 181 3.82 -15.72 -40.96
CA PRO A 181 4.65 -16.37 -39.95
C PRO A 181 4.99 -15.46 -38.73
N ALA A 182 5.32 -14.19 -38.99
CA ALA A 182 5.59 -13.24 -37.87
C ALA A 182 4.37 -12.94 -37.01
N GLN A 183 3.17 -13.00 -37.57
CA GLN A 183 1.91 -12.86 -36.79
C GLN A 183 1.67 -14.09 -35.94
N GLN A 184 1.96 -15.28 -36.45
CA GLN A 184 1.88 -16.54 -35.72
C GLN A 184 2.87 -16.55 -34.53
N LEU A 185 4.13 -16.13 -34.75
CA LEU A 185 5.09 -15.96 -33.65
C LEU A 185 4.60 -14.94 -32.61
N THR A 186 4.03 -13.83 -33.06
CA THR A 186 3.46 -12.80 -32.16
C THR A 186 2.31 -13.35 -31.33
N LEU A 187 1.44 -14.18 -31.91
CA LEU A 187 0.37 -14.87 -31.18
C LEU A 187 0.93 -15.76 -30.09
N GLN A 188 1.96 -16.57 -30.41
CA GLN A 188 2.60 -17.45 -29.42
C GLN A 188 3.22 -16.66 -28.26
N GLU A 189 3.95 -15.57 -28.55
CA GLU A 189 4.53 -14.71 -27.52
C GLU A 189 3.47 -14.12 -26.57
N TYR A 190 2.34 -13.66 -27.09
CA TYR A 190 1.23 -13.18 -26.25
C TYR A 190 0.63 -14.30 -25.40
N LEU A 191 0.46 -15.50 -25.96
CA LEU A 191 -0.04 -16.66 -25.22
C LEU A 191 0.91 -17.07 -24.10
N ASP A 192 2.20 -17.12 -24.39
CA ASP A 192 3.23 -17.46 -23.40
C ASP A 192 3.32 -16.42 -22.29
N ALA A 193 3.24 -15.13 -22.61
CA ALA A 193 3.16 -14.08 -21.60
C ALA A 193 1.93 -14.23 -20.68
N ILE A 194 0.78 -14.62 -21.22
CA ILE A 194 -0.43 -14.89 -20.43
C ILE A 194 -0.23 -16.10 -19.51
N ARG A 195 0.25 -17.23 -20.06
CA ARG A 195 0.50 -18.47 -19.29
C ARG A 195 1.49 -18.25 -18.15
N GLN A 196 2.58 -17.53 -18.41
CA GLN A 196 3.56 -17.16 -17.38
C GLN A 196 2.96 -16.29 -16.27
N ASN A 197 2.15 -15.31 -16.64
CA ASN A 197 1.47 -14.46 -15.65
C ASN A 197 0.42 -15.24 -14.83
N GLU A 198 -0.34 -16.15 -15.44
CA GLU A 198 -1.28 -17.01 -14.75
C GLU A 198 -0.58 -17.93 -13.75
N SER A 199 0.53 -18.56 -14.18
CA SER A 199 1.37 -19.38 -13.30
C SER A 199 1.93 -18.57 -12.14
N ARG A 200 2.37 -17.33 -12.40
CA ARG A 200 2.86 -16.42 -11.35
C ARG A 200 1.77 -16.08 -10.33
N VAL A 201 0.56 -15.79 -10.78
CA VAL A 201 -0.58 -15.53 -9.89
C VAL A 201 -0.87 -16.75 -9.02
N ALA A 202 -0.98 -17.95 -9.62
CA ALA A 202 -1.25 -19.19 -8.89
C ALA A 202 -0.16 -19.49 -7.84
N ARG A 203 1.12 -19.30 -8.19
CA ARG A 203 2.23 -19.46 -7.25
C ARG A 203 2.15 -18.49 -6.06
N LEU A 204 1.86 -17.21 -6.32
CA LEU A 204 1.71 -16.20 -5.27
C LEU A 204 0.48 -16.45 -4.38
N GLU A 205 -0.60 -16.99 -4.94
CA GLU A 205 -1.77 -17.42 -4.15
C GLU A 205 -1.43 -18.60 -3.23
N GLY A 206 -0.66 -19.58 -3.73
CA GLY A 206 -0.15 -20.68 -2.91
C GLY A 206 0.78 -20.19 -1.78
N MET A 207 1.68 -19.25 -2.08
CA MET A 207 2.55 -18.63 -1.08
C MET A 207 1.74 -17.89 -0.01
N LEU A 208 0.69 -17.13 -0.39
CA LEU A 208 -0.20 -16.48 0.56
C LEU A 208 -0.93 -17.47 1.44
N GLN A 209 -1.41 -18.59 0.88
CA GLN A 209 -2.06 -19.64 1.67
C GLN A 209 -1.10 -20.23 2.71
N SER A 210 0.13 -20.55 2.32
CA SER A 210 1.14 -21.10 3.23
C SER A 210 1.53 -20.10 4.31
N SER A 211 1.85 -18.86 3.94
CA SER A 211 2.29 -17.83 4.89
C SER A 211 1.19 -17.43 5.87
N ALA A 212 -0.08 -17.46 5.44
CA ALA A 212 -1.19 -17.13 6.32
C ALA A 212 -1.49 -18.20 7.38
N GLN A 213 -0.97 -19.43 7.24
CA GLN A 213 -1.18 -20.48 8.27
C GLN A 213 -0.53 -20.13 9.61
N THR A 214 0.57 -19.40 9.59
CA THR A 214 1.28 -18.94 10.79
C THR A 214 0.96 -17.49 11.16
N TRP A 215 0.12 -16.82 10.35
CA TRP A 215 -0.23 -15.43 10.60
C TRP A 215 -1.20 -15.31 11.79
N LYS A 216 -0.90 -14.42 12.72
CA LYS A 216 -1.71 -14.18 13.92
C LYS A 216 -3.19 -13.84 13.65
N ARG A 217 -3.54 -13.46 12.41
CA ARG A 217 -4.91 -13.14 11.99
C ARG A 217 -5.63 -14.28 11.28
N LEU A 218 -5.09 -15.49 11.31
CA LEU A 218 -5.71 -16.64 10.62
C LEU A 218 -7.17 -16.88 11.06
N GLU A 219 -7.45 -16.74 12.36
CA GLU A 219 -8.82 -16.92 12.87
C GLU A 219 -9.77 -15.81 12.37
N GLU A 220 -9.28 -14.57 12.23
CA GLU A 220 -10.05 -13.48 11.62
C GLU A 220 -10.31 -13.76 10.12
N VAL A 221 -9.33 -14.34 9.41
CA VAL A 221 -9.50 -14.79 8.00
C VAL A 221 -10.62 -15.83 7.90
N LYS A 222 -10.60 -16.88 8.76
CA LYS A 222 -11.63 -17.92 8.79
C LYS A 222 -13.02 -17.35 9.07
N ARG A 223 -13.14 -16.42 10.03
CA ARG A 223 -14.39 -15.73 10.33
C ARG A 223 -14.90 -14.92 9.14
N LEU A 224 -14.03 -14.22 8.41
CA LEU A 224 -14.44 -13.50 7.21
C LEU A 224 -14.88 -14.45 6.08
N GLN A 225 -14.28 -15.63 5.96
CA GLN A 225 -14.67 -16.62 4.96
C GLN A 225 -16.06 -17.23 5.23
N SER A 226 -16.61 -17.18 6.45
CA SER A 226 -17.99 -17.60 6.71
C SER A 226 -19.02 -16.69 6.05
N LEU A 227 -18.62 -15.49 5.62
CA LEU A 227 -19.50 -14.57 4.90
C LEU A 227 -19.60 -14.98 3.42
N ARG A 228 -20.83 -14.99 2.89
CA ARG A 228 -21.10 -15.38 1.50
C ARG A 228 -20.31 -14.54 0.49
N GLY A 229 -19.53 -15.20 -0.37
CA GLY A 229 -18.75 -14.56 -1.43
C GLY A 229 -17.36 -14.07 -1.00
N VAL A 230 -16.91 -14.35 0.22
CA VAL A 230 -15.56 -14.05 0.69
C VAL A 230 -14.65 -15.24 0.46
N SER A 231 -13.77 -15.11 -0.53
CA SER A 231 -12.70 -16.08 -0.72
C SER A 231 -11.56 -15.83 0.31
N PHE A 232 -10.71 -16.85 0.51
CA PHE A 232 -9.50 -16.75 1.32
C PHE A 232 -8.64 -15.51 0.94
N ILE A 233 -8.33 -15.35 -0.34
CA ILE A 233 -7.53 -14.22 -0.84
C ILE A 233 -8.20 -12.87 -0.55
N THR A 234 -9.53 -12.82 -0.61
CA THR A 234 -10.29 -11.63 -0.28
C THR A 234 -10.18 -11.29 1.21
N ALA A 235 -10.33 -12.29 2.08
CA ALA A 235 -10.23 -12.13 3.53
C ALA A 235 -8.81 -11.70 3.96
N VAL A 236 -7.78 -12.39 3.43
CA VAL A 236 -6.38 -12.02 3.69
C VAL A 236 -6.10 -10.60 3.22
N GLY A 237 -6.52 -10.24 2.01
CA GLY A 237 -6.30 -8.89 1.48
C GLY A 237 -6.97 -7.80 2.31
N LEU A 238 -8.18 -8.06 2.82
CA LEU A 238 -8.89 -7.14 3.70
C LEU A 238 -8.09 -6.88 4.97
N LEU A 239 -7.69 -7.93 5.67
CA LEU A 239 -6.96 -7.82 6.93
C LEU A 239 -5.54 -7.29 6.74
N ALA A 240 -4.85 -7.66 5.65
CA ALA A 240 -3.53 -7.15 5.32
C ALA A 240 -3.52 -5.63 5.06
N GLU A 241 -4.54 -5.11 4.38
CA GLU A 241 -4.63 -3.68 4.08
C GLU A 241 -5.23 -2.86 5.23
N LEU A 242 -6.24 -3.38 5.92
CA LEU A 242 -6.92 -2.66 6.99
C LEU A 242 -6.34 -2.90 8.38
N GLY A 243 -5.64 -4.02 8.60
CA GLY A 243 -5.16 -4.40 9.93
C GLY A 243 -6.30 -4.78 10.88
N ASP A 244 -6.24 -4.37 12.14
CA ASP A 244 -7.27 -4.65 13.14
C ASP A 244 -8.59 -3.93 12.80
N LEU A 245 -9.61 -4.71 12.48
CA LEU A 245 -10.93 -4.18 12.10
C LEU A 245 -11.68 -3.56 13.29
N ARG A 246 -11.35 -3.93 14.55
CA ARG A 246 -11.98 -3.39 15.75
C ARG A 246 -11.71 -1.90 15.98
N ARG A 247 -10.71 -1.34 15.32
CA ARG A 247 -10.41 0.10 15.34
C ARG A 247 -11.47 0.96 14.64
N PHE A 248 -12.31 0.36 13.79
CA PHE A 248 -13.35 1.06 13.08
C PHE A 248 -14.67 1.00 13.85
N LYS A 249 -15.17 2.13 14.30
CA LYS A 249 -16.42 2.23 15.07
C LYS A 249 -17.68 2.02 14.22
N ASN A 250 -17.58 2.23 12.91
CA ASN A 250 -18.71 2.08 11.98
C ASN A 250 -18.20 1.89 10.54
N ALA A 251 -19.07 1.37 9.66
CA ALA A 251 -18.77 1.12 8.25
C ALA A 251 -18.40 2.38 7.44
N ARG A 252 -18.82 3.58 7.88
CA ARG A 252 -18.47 4.82 7.17
C ARG A 252 -16.97 5.11 7.24
N GLN A 253 -16.30 4.70 8.31
CA GLN A 253 -14.85 4.85 8.47
C GLN A 253 -14.04 3.99 7.49
N LEU A 254 -14.65 2.95 6.90
CA LEU A 254 -14.04 2.13 5.87
C LEU A 254 -14.19 2.72 4.45
N ARG A 255 -15.01 3.76 4.26
CA ARG A 255 -15.25 4.40 2.94
C ARG A 255 -14.00 4.99 2.27
N PRO A 256 -13.05 5.64 2.96
CA PRO A 256 -11.83 6.16 2.34
C PRO A 256 -10.98 5.08 1.68
N TRP A 257 -11.07 3.85 2.14
CA TRP A 257 -10.34 2.68 1.62
C TRP A 257 -10.94 2.12 0.31
N ARG A 258 -12.01 2.73 -0.22
CA ARG A 258 -12.55 2.45 -1.56
C ARG A 258 -11.61 2.81 -2.71
N GLY A 259 -10.45 3.41 -2.45
CA GLY A 259 -9.48 3.90 -3.44
C GLY A 259 -8.83 2.84 -4.34
N THR A 260 -9.04 1.56 -4.11
CA THR A 260 -8.71 0.52 -5.09
C THR A 260 -9.91 0.34 -6.03
N ARG A 261 -9.93 1.10 -7.11
CA ARG A 261 -11.02 1.21 -8.11
C ARG A 261 -11.46 -0.12 -8.78
N ASN A 262 -11.12 -1.29 -8.26
CA ASN A 262 -11.42 -2.55 -8.94
C ASN A 262 -11.80 -3.72 -8.02
N THR A 263 -12.33 -3.45 -6.84
CA THR A 263 -12.86 -4.53 -6.00
C THR A 263 -14.34 -4.28 -5.69
N ARG A 264 -15.15 -5.30 -5.80
CA ARG A 264 -16.57 -5.37 -5.37
C ARG A 264 -16.78 -5.15 -3.86
N TRP A 265 -15.92 -4.36 -3.23
CA TRP A 265 -15.87 -4.08 -1.79
C TRP A 265 -17.04 -3.21 -1.30
N GLY A 266 -17.72 -2.51 -2.20
CA GLY A 266 -18.80 -1.59 -1.85
C GLY A 266 -20.00 -2.24 -1.13
N CYS A 267 -20.36 -3.47 -1.50
CA CYS A 267 -21.45 -4.22 -0.86
C CYS A 267 -20.99 -4.93 0.42
N PHE A 268 -19.69 -5.17 0.53
CA PHE A 268 -19.09 -5.98 1.59
C PHE A 268 -18.98 -5.25 2.93
N VAL A 269 -18.67 -3.96 2.88
CA VAL A 269 -18.55 -3.10 4.07
C VAL A 269 -19.89 -2.96 4.82
N ALA A 270 -21.01 -3.10 4.13
CA ALA A 270 -22.33 -3.07 4.76
C ALA A 270 -22.62 -4.32 5.63
N SER A 271 -22.00 -5.45 5.32
CA SER A 271 -22.20 -6.72 6.05
C SER A 271 -21.29 -6.84 7.29
N LEU A 272 -20.20 -6.07 7.37
CA LEU A 272 -19.25 -6.06 8.52
C LEU A 272 -19.79 -5.32 9.74
N THR A 273 -20.90 -4.61 9.64
CA THR A 273 -21.53 -3.86 10.75
C THR A 273 -22.37 -4.76 11.68
N LEU A 274 -22.47 -6.05 11.38
CA LEU A 274 -23.27 -7.02 12.14
C LEU A 274 -22.44 -8.07 12.90
N LEU A 275 -21.12 -7.92 12.99
CA LEU A 275 -20.19 -8.69 13.80
C LEU A 275 -19.54 -7.79 14.87
#